data_8b91eb28e10df27818ed64a1ed7eee3e
#
_entry.id   8b91eb28e10df27818ed64a1ed7eee3e
#
_cell.length_a   1.000
_cell.length_b   1.000
_cell.length_c   1.000
_cell.angle_alpha   90.00
_cell.angle_beta   90.00
_cell.angle_gamma   90.00
#
_symmetry.space_group_name_H-M   'P 1'
#
loop_
_entity.id
_entity.type
_entity.pdbx_description
1 polymer ?
#
loop_
_entity_poly.entity_id
_entity_poly.type
_entity_poly.pdbx_seq_one_letter_code
_entity_poly.pdbx_strand_id
1 'polypeptide(L)'
;MESLRGLTLTAARPRIIVPLFARDPAALCPLAKAASADPAAELVELRLDPLPADEFLNALALVRGIVDKPLVVTIRTRAEGGELALTPDAYAAHCRALLARGGVDVLDIEWRACGAFRAELRDAAHAAGAAALFSEHHFDATPATDAMADTLTGMADAGADIAKLAVMPRCAADAARLLEATARAADARPDTPLITMSMGPLGAVTRFCGGPFGSCATFGVTSGTSASAPGQPPADLLKAKLITVPL
;
A
#
# COMPACT_ATOMS: atom_id res chain seq x y z
N MET A 1 -3.06 -5.18 16.03
CA MET A 1 -3.44 -5.92 14.79
C MET A 1 -2.93 -7.35 14.90
N GLU A 2 -3.80 -8.32 14.64
CA GLU A 2 -3.38 -9.71 14.49
C GLU A 2 -2.38 -9.82 13.32
N SER A 3 -1.49 -10.81 13.36
CA SER A 3 -0.45 -10.94 12.35
C SER A 3 -1.04 -11.27 10.98
N LEU A 4 -0.61 -10.56 9.93
CA LEU A 4 -0.94 -10.87 8.54
C LEU A 4 -0.23 -12.17 8.14
N ARG A 5 -0.93 -13.31 8.13
CA ARG A 5 -0.33 -14.63 7.87
C ARG A 5 0.97 -14.89 8.66
N GLY A 6 1.01 -14.50 9.93
CA GLY A 6 2.21 -14.61 10.76
C GLY A 6 3.22 -13.46 10.60
N LEU A 7 2.96 -12.49 9.74
CA LEU A 7 3.81 -11.31 9.54
C LEU A 7 3.31 -10.14 10.39
N THR A 8 4.20 -9.55 11.18
CA THR A 8 3.92 -8.33 11.95
C THR A 8 4.49 -7.11 11.23
N LEU A 9 3.70 -6.03 11.17
CA LEU A 9 4.13 -4.74 10.63
C LEU A 9 4.62 -3.85 11.76
N THR A 10 5.92 -3.52 11.74
CA THR A 10 6.55 -2.63 12.72
C THR A 10 7.53 -1.68 12.03
N ALA A 11 7.64 -0.47 12.54
CA ALA A 11 8.62 0.51 12.04
C ALA A 11 10.08 0.11 12.36
N ALA A 12 10.29 -0.68 13.42
CA ALA A 12 11.62 -1.19 13.78
C ALA A 12 12.20 -2.10 12.68
N ARG A 13 11.34 -2.83 11.96
CA ARG A 13 11.71 -3.64 10.80
C ARG A 13 10.71 -3.45 9.67
N PRO A 14 10.84 -2.41 8.85
CA PRO A 14 9.95 -2.17 7.73
C PRO A 14 9.93 -3.35 6.75
N ARG A 15 8.73 -3.70 6.27
CA ARG A 15 8.52 -4.79 5.32
C ARG A 15 8.59 -4.30 3.89
N ILE A 16 8.91 -5.19 2.96
CA ILE A 16 8.99 -4.89 1.53
C ILE A 16 7.75 -5.45 0.83
N ILE A 17 6.99 -4.57 0.21
CA ILE A 17 5.81 -4.87 -0.60
C ILE A 17 6.21 -4.82 -2.07
N VAL A 18 5.89 -5.88 -2.83
CA VAL A 18 6.14 -5.94 -4.27
C VAL A 18 4.81 -5.86 -5.02
N PRO A 19 4.59 -4.84 -5.86
CA PRO A 19 3.38 -4.72 -6.65
C PRO A 19 3.42 -5.62 -7.88
N LEU A 20 2.27 -6.25 -8.18
CA LEU A 20 1.99 -6.92 -9.44
C LEU A 20 1.14 -5.98 -10.29
N PHE A 21 1.67 -5.55 -11.40
CA PHE A 21 1.07 -4.59 -12.31
C PHE A 21 1.08 -5.13 -13.73
N ALA A 22 -0.08 -5.50 -14.26
CA ALA A 22 -0.25 -6.00 -15.61
C ALA A 22 -1.63 -5.64 -16.16
N ARG A 23 -1.76 -5.55 -17.50
CA ARG A 23 -3.01 -5.21 -18.20
C ARG A 23 -3.79 -6.44 -18.68
N ASP A 24 -3.27 -7.63 -18.39
CA ASP A 24 -3.85 -8.91 -18.72
C ASP A 24 -3.72 -9.84 -17.51
N PRO A 25 -4.80 -10.52 -17.06
CA PRO A 25 -4.74 -11.45 -15.95
C PRO A 25 -3.72 -12.58 -16.13
N ALA A 26 -3.54 -13.09 -17.35
CA ALA A 26 -2.54 -14.14 -17.61
C ALA A 26 -1.10 -13.66 -17.37
N ALA A 27 -0.82 -12.39 -17.67
CA ALA A 27 0.48 -11.77 -17.43
C ALA A 27 0.80 -11.58 -15.94
N LEU A 28 -0.19 -11.65 -15.03
CA LEU A 28 0.04 -11.64 -13.59
C LEU A 28 0.70 -12.94 -13.09
N CYS A 29 0.48 -14.07 -13.75
CA CYS A 29 0.99 -15.37 -13.29
C CYS A 29 2.53 -15.42 -13.19
N PRO A 30 3.32 -15.04 -14.23
CA PRO A 30 4.78 -15.01 -14.10
C PRO A 30 5.26 -13.98 -13.05
N LEU A 31 4.60 -12.82 -12.94
CA LEU A 31 4.91 -11.81 -11.93
C LEU A 31 4.64 -12.32 -10.52
N ALA A 32 3.51 -12.99 -10.30
CA ALA A 32 3.15 -13.60 -9.03
C ALA A 32 4.16 -14.69 -8.62
N LYS A 33 4.59 -15.54 -9.56
CA LYS A 33 5.63 -16.56 -9.31
C LYS A 33 6.96 -15.90 -8.93
N ALA A 34 7.38 -14.86 -9.65
CA ALA A 34 8.61 -14.13 -9.36
C ALA A 34 8.57 -13.49 -7.97
N ALA A 35 7.49 -12.76 -7.64
CA ALA A 35 7.32 -12.14 -6.34
C ALA A 35 7.18 -13.17 -5.19
N SER A 36 6.54 -14.32 -5.45
CA SER A 36 6.42 -15.40 -4.47
C SER A 36 7.78 -16.03 -4.16
N ALA A 37 8.62 -16.22 -5.16
CA ALA A 37 9.95 -16.81 -5.03
C ALA A 37 11.00 -15.82 -4.49
N ASP A 38 10.78 -14.51 -4.59
CA ASP A 38 11.74 -13.50 -4.15
C ASP A 38 11.80 -13.43 -2.61
N PRO A 39 12.93 -13.77 -1.96
CA PRO A 39 13.06 -13.71 -0.51
C PRO A 39 13.07 -12.28 0.04
N ALA A 40 13.20 -11.26 -0.80
CA ALA A 40 13.11 -9.86 -0.41
C ALA A 40 11.66 -9.35 -0.38
N ALA A 41 10.77 -9.92 -1.19
CA ALA A 41 9.35 -9.61 -1.16
C ALA A 41 8.71 -10.26 0.08
N GLU A 42 8.22 -9.46 1.03
CA GLU A 42 7.57 -9.97 2.24
C GLU A 42 6.03 -9.91 2.15
N LEU A 43 5.50 -8.93 1.41
CA LEU A 43 4.10 -8.83 1.00
C LEU A 43 4.03 -8.65 -0.52
N VAL A 44 2.88 -9.00 -1.08
CA VAL A 44 2.59 -8.78 -2.49
C VAL A 44 1.38 -7.86 -2.61
N GLU A 45 1.44 -6.86 -3.50
CA GLU A 45 0.28 -6.03 -3.82
C GLU A 45 -0.27 -6.43 -5.20
N LEU A 46 -1.55 -6.79 -5.28
CA LEU A 46 -2.25 -6.99 -6.54
C LEU A 46 -2.91 -5.67 -6.96
N ARG A 47 -2.39 -5.05 -8.02
CA ARG A 47 -2.97 -3.85 -8.64
C ARG A 47 -4.01 -4.27 -9.68
N LEU A 48 -5.27 -3.93 -9.42
CA LEU A 48 -6.40 -4.30 -10.29
C LEU A 48 -6.76 -3.21 -11.31
N ASP A 49 -6.40 -1.97 -11.04
CA ASP A 49 -6.76 -0.83 -11.89
C ASP A 49 -6.24 -0.88 -13.35
N PRO A 50 -5.17 -1.62 -13.72
CA PRO A 50 -4.80 -1.78 -15.13
C PRO A 50 -5.66 -2.78 -15.90
N LEU A 51 -6.48 -3.58 -15.18
CA LEU A 51 -7.32 -4.63 -15.76
C LEU A 51 -8.74 -4.13 -16.06
N PRO A 52 -9.45 -4.77 -16.99
CA PRO A 52 -10.90 -4.63 -17.09
C PRO A 52 -11.58 -5.04 -15.78
N ALA A 53 -12.62 -4.32 -15.38
CA ALA A 53 -13.24 -4.50 -14.07
C ALA A 53 -13.95 -5.87 -13.89
N ASP A 54 -14.38 -6.50 -14.96
CA ASP A 54 -14.94 -7.85 -14.99
C ASP A 54 -13.89 -8.95 -14.76
N GLU A 55 -12.60 -8.62 -14.92
CA GLU A 55 -11.48 -9.55 -14.67
C GLU A 55 -10.93 -9.49 -13.22
N PHE A 56 -11.42 -8.61 -12.36
CA PHE A 56 -10.87 -8.44 -11.01
C PHE A 56 -10.92 -9.71 -10.17
N LEU A 57 -12.04 -10.41 -10.17
CA LEU A 57 -12.22 -11.64 -9.40
C LEU A 57 -11.38 -12.80 -9.97
N ASN A 58 -11.22 -12.85 -11.28
CA ASN A 58 -10.36 -13.82 -11.95
C ASN A 58 -8.89 -13.55 -11.61
N ALA A 59 -8.43 -12.29 -11.72
CA ALA A 59 -7.08 -11.90 -11.36
C ALA A 59 -6.75 -12.22 -9.88
N LEU A 60 -7.67 -11.93 -8.96
CA LEU A 60 -7.49 -12.28 -7.55
C LEU A 60 -7.34 -13.80 -7.37
N ALA A 61 -8.20 -14.60 -8.02
CA ALA A 61 -8.12 -16.05 -7.91
C ALA A 61 -6.80 -16.63 -8.46
N LEU A 62 -6.35 -16.13 -9.62
CA LEU A 62 -5.08 -16.54 -10.24
C LEU A 62 -3.89 -16.21 -9.35
N VAL A 63 -3.80 -14.97 -8.86
CA VAL A 63 -2.69 -14.53 -8.02
C VAL A 63 -2.70 -15.25 -6.68
N ARG A 64 -3.86 -15.38 -6.03
CA ARG A 64 -3.96 -16.07 -4.74
C ARG A 64 -3.61 -17.56 -4.82
N GLY A 65 -3.85 -18.20 -5.96
CA GLY A 65 -3.45 -19.59 -6.20
C GLY A 65 -1.93 -19.80 -6.33
N ILE A 66 -1.15 -18.71 -6.47
CA ILE A 66 0.31 -18.74 -6.63
C ILE A 66 1.03 -18.16 -5.42
N VAL A 67 0.48 -17.09 -4.83
CA VAL A 67 1.13 -16.30 -3.76
C VAL A 67 0.64 -16.76 -2.39
N ASP A 68 1.51 -17.29 -1.55
CA ASP A 68 1.21 -17.63 -0.16
C ASP A 68 1.49 -16.48 0.82
N LYS A 69 2.27 -15.49 0.40
CA LYS A 69 2.57 -14.28 1.17
C LYS A 69 1.32 -13.44 1.41
N PRO A 70 1.30 -12.55 2.44
CA PRO A 70 0.21 -11.60 2.62
C PRO A 70 -0.05 -10.80 1.33
N LEU A 71 -1.33 -10.73 0.93
CA LEU A 71 -1.77 -10.11 -0.31
C LEU A 71 -2.56 -8.84 -0.02
N VAL A 72 -2.01 -7.70 -0.42
CA VAL A 72 -2.70 -6.42 -0.47
C VAL A 72 -3.45 -6.35 -1.80
N VAL A 73 -4.74 -6.08 -1.79
CA VAL A 73 -5.55 -5.94 -3.01
C VAL A 73 -5.94 -4.48 -3.17
N THR A 74 -5.57 -3.90 -4.31
CA THR A 74 -5.68 -2.47 -4.57
C THR A 74 -6.41 -2.18 -5.88
N ILE A 75 -7.47 -1.38 -5.81
CA ILE A 75 -8.07 -0.71 -6.97
C ILE A 75 -7.68 0.76 -6.86
N ARG A 76 -6.70 1.21 -7.65
CA ARG A 76 -6.27 2.60 -7.64
C ARG A 76 -7.07 3.40 -8.66
N THR A 77 -7.79 4.44 -8.17
CA THR A 77 -8.55 5.31 -9.06
C THR A 77 -7.64 6.30 -9.80
N ARG A 78 -8.14 6.82 -10.91
CA ARG A 78 -7.44 7.85 -11.70
C ARG A 78 -7.19 9.12 -10.88
N ALA A 79 -8.06 9.45 -9.96
CA ALA A 79 -7.89 10.60 -9.07
C ALA A 79 -6.67 10.47 -8.14
N GLU A 80 -6.22 9.24 -7.87
CA GLU A 80 -5.05 8.92 -7.07
C GLU A 80 -3.93 8.23 -7.88
N GLY A 81 -3.85 8.52 -9.19
CA GLY A 81 -2.76 8.10 -10.06
C GLY A 81 -2.88 6.68 -10.62
N GLY A 82 -4.03 6.05 -10.51
CA GLY A 82 -4.34 4.78 -11.16
C GLY A 82 -4.92 4.96 -12.56
N GLU A 83 -5.42 3.87 -13.14
CA GLU A 83 -5.92 3.86 -14.51
C GLU A 83 -7.45 3.90 -14.61
N LEU A 84 -8.17 3.52 -13.57
CA LEU A 84 -9.63 3.44 -13.58
C LEU A 84 -10.32 4.72 -13.10
N ALA A 85 -11.33 5.12 -13.86
CA ALA A 85 -12.29 6.12 -13.41
C ALA A 85 -13.54 5.40 -12.90
N LEU A 86 -13.71 5.35 -11.58
CA LEU A 86 -14.86 4.74 -10.92
C LEU A 86 -15.63 5.80 -10.12
N THR A 87 -16.96 5.66 -10.08
CA THR A 87 -17.75 6.35 -9.07
C THR A 87 -17.51 5.73 -7.70
N PRO A 88 -17.73 6.44 -6.58
CA PRO A 88 -17.60 5.88 -5.24
C PRO A 88 -18.43 4.59 -5.04
N ASP A 89 -19.67 4.56 -5.58
CA ASP A 89 -20.52 3.37 -5.51
C ASP A 89 -19.97 2.17 -6.26
N ALA A 90 -19.46 2.38 -7.49
CA ALA A 90 -18.83 1.32 -8.29
C ALA A 90 -17.55 0.79 -7.62
N TYR A 91 -16.73 1.70 -7.08
CA TYR A 91 -15.54 1.33 -6.31
C TYR A 91 -15.93 0.45 -5.11
N ALA A 92 -16.89 0.89 -4.30
CA ALA A 92 -17.34 0.14 -3.13
C ALA A 92 -17.96 -1.22 -3.51
N ALA A 93 -18.68 -1.30 -4.63
CA ALA A 93 -19.24 -2.56 -5.12
C ALA A 93 -18.14 -3.56 -5.50
N HIS A 94 -17.07 -3.13 -6.18
CA HIS A 94 -15.93 -3.98 -6.50
C HIS A 94 -15.18 -4.43 -5.23
N CYS A 95 -14.97 -3.56 -4.27
CA CYS A 95 -14.34 -3.92 -2.99
C CYS A 95 -15.14 -5.02 -2.26
N ARG A 96 -16.48 -4.88 -2.17
CA ARG A 96 -17.36 -5.91 -1.58
C ARG A 96 -17.25 -7.24 -2.32
N ALA A 97 -17.25 -7.22 -3.65
CA ALA A 97 -17.13 -8.44 -4.45
C ALA A 97 -15.79 -9.16 -4.24
N LEU A 98 -14.69 -8.41 -4.13
CA LEU A 98 -13.36 -8.95 -3.83
C LEU A 98 -13.31 -9.59 -2.43
N LEU A 99 -13.87 -8.93 -1.41
CA LEU A 99 -13.96 -9.48 -0.06
C LEU A 99 -14.82 -10.74 -0.02
N ALA A 100 -15.99 -10.73 -0.66
CA ALA A 100 -16.88 -11.88 -0.75
C ALA A 100 -16.24 -13.07 -1.48
N ARG A 101 -15.35 -12.82 -2.47
CA ARG A 101 -14.57 -13.86 -3.15
C ARG A 101 -13.58 -14.54 -2.21
N GLY A 102 -13.05 -13.80 -1.22
CA GLY A 102 -12.01 -14.27 -0.30
C GLY A 102 -10.61 -14.25 -0.91
N GLY A 103 -9.62 -14.49 -0.06
CA GLY A 103 -8.20 -14.49 -0.46
C GLY A 103 -7.52 -13.13 -0.38
N VAL A 104 -8.20 -12.12 0.14
CA VAL A 104 -7.67 -10.79 0.46
C VAL A 104 -7.14 -10.82 1.88
N ASP A 105 -5.88 -10.46 2.11
CA ASP A 105 -5.33 -10.31 3.46
C ASP A 105 -5.38 -8.84 3.91
N VAL A 106 -5.23 -7.90 2.97
CA VAL A 106 -5.35 -6.45 3.19
C VAL A 106 -6.12 -5.84 2.03
N LEU A 107 -7.17 -5.08 2.31
CA LEU A 107 -7.88 -4.28 1.31
C LEU A 107 -7.39 -2.84 1.37
N ASP A 108 -6.85 -2.32 0.25
CA ASP A 108 -6.53 -0.88 0.10
C ASP A 108 -7.82 -0.11 -0.21
N ILE A 109 -8.17 0.84 0.65
CA ILE A 109 -9.36 1.68 0.57
C ILE A 109 -8.91 3.14 0.45
N GLU A 110 -9.23 3.78 -0.66
CA GLU A 110 -8.86 5.18 -0.88
C GLU A 110 -9.57 6.13 0.08
N TRP A 111 -8.77 6.90 0.83
CA TRP A 111 -9.26 7.79 1.88
C TRP A 111 -10.19 8.89 1.37
N ARG A 112 -9.87 9.52 0.24
CA ARG A 112 -10.69 10.60 -0.33
C ARG A 112 -11.82 10.08 -1.19
N ALA A 113 -11.55 9.12 -2.06
CA ALA A 113 -12.54 8.63 -3.02
C ALA A 113 -13.72 7.92 -2.37
N CYS A 114 -13.51 7.29 -1.21
CA CYS A 114 -14.50 6.45 -0.54
C CYS A 114 -15.14 7.06 0.70
N GLY A 115 -15.10 8.40 0.85
CA GLY A 115 -15.54 9.08 2.06
C GLY A 115 -16.82 8.57 2.71
N ALA A 116 -17.87 8.34 1.91
CA ALA A 116 -19.15 7.81 2.38
C ALA A 116 -19.12 6.31 2.72
N PHE A 117 -18.21 5.53 2.13
CA PHE A 117 -18.14 4.07 2.26
C PHE A 117 -17.00 3.56 3.12
N ARG A 118 -16.13 4.43 3.63
CA ARG A 118 -14.92 4.02 4.38
C ARG A 118 -15.22 3.11 5.57
N ALA A 119 -16.15 3.50 6.42
CA ALA A 119 -16.52 2.73 7.61
C ALA A 119 -17.13 1.38 7.22
N GLU A 120 -18.04 1.38 6.25
CA GLU A 120 -18.67 0.15 5.74
C GLU A 120 -17.63 -0.80 5.13
N LEU A 121 -16.71 -0.31 4.29
CA LEU A 121 -15.69 -1.14 3.66
C LEU A 121 -14.66 -1.68 4.66
N ARG A 122 -14.29 -0.90 5.69
CA ARG A 122 -13.48 -1.36 6.81
C ARG A 122 -14.19 -2.51 7.53
N ASP A 123 -15.46 -2.33 7.90
CA ASP A 123 -16.22 -3.33 8.64
C ASP A 123 -16.42 -4.60 7.79
N ALA A 124 -16.62 -4.44 6.48
CA ALA A 124 -16.69 -5.56 5.54
C ALA A 124 -15.35 -6.31 5.41
N ALA A 125 -14.22 -5.58 5.40
CA ALA A 125 -12.89 -6.19 5.40
C ALA A 125 -12.67 -7.01 6.68
N HIS A 126 -12.98 -6.44 7.86
CA HIS A 126 -12.88 -7.16 9.13
C HIS A 126 -13.78 -8.40 9.17
N ALA A 127 -15.01 -8.31 8.70
CA ALA A 127 -15.93 -9.44 8.62
C ALA A 127 -15.41 -10.56 7.69
N ALA A 128 -14.62 -10.20 6.67
CA ALA A 128 -13.97 -11.15 5.76
C ALA A 128 -12.61 -11.67 6.29
N GLY A 129 -12.15 -11.22 7.47
CA GLY A 129 -10.85 -11.56 8.04
C GLY A 129 -9.67 -10.84 7.38
N ALA A 130 -9.94 -9.75 6.64
CA ALA A 130 -8.92 -8.90 6.03
C ALA A 130 -8.69 -7.63 6.83
N ALA A 131 -7.47 -7.09 6.78
CA ALA A 131 -7.16 -5.77 7.33
C ALA A 131 -7.60 -4.65 6.37
N ALA A 132 -8.03 -3.51 6.92
CA ALA A 132 -8.37 -2.31 6.18
C ALA A 132 -7.17 -1.35 6.14
N LEU A 133 -6.59 -1.15 4.96
CA LEU A 133 -5.55 -0.15 4.73
C LEU A 133 -6.21 1.08 4.12
N PHE A 134 -6.21 2.22 4.84
CA PHE A 134 -6.64 3.49 4.26
C PHE A 134 -5.47 4.19 3.57
N SER A 135 -5.66 4.64 2.34
CA SER A 135 -4.58 5.22 1.53
C SER A 135 -4.96 6.54 0.90
N GLU A 136 -3.97 7.43 0.78
CA GLU A 136 -4.07 8.68 0.03
C GLU A 136 -2.79 8.93 -0.77
N HIS A 137 -2.95 9.42 -2.02
CA HIS A 137 -1.84 9.68 -2.93
C HIS A 137 -1.92 11.09 -3.51
N HIS A 138 -0.82 11.82 -3.42
CA HIS A 138 -0.64 13.14 -4.02
C HIS A 138 0.43 13.07 -5.11
N PHE A 139 0.02 13.05 -6.37
CA PHE A 139 0.94 12.95 -7.52
C PHE A 139 1.51 14.29 -7.96
N ASP A 140 0.92 15.41 -7.53
CA ASP A 140 1.31 16.74 -8.00
C ASP A 140 2.23 17.49 -7.04
N ALA A 141 2.17 17.19 -5.75
CA ALA A 141 2.90 17.92 -4.71
C ALA A 141 3.03 17.12 -3.41
N THR A 142 3.84 17.63 -2.49
CA THR A 142 3.89 17.25 -1.09
C THR A 142 3.11 18.28 -0.28
N PRO A 143 2.02 17.93 0.41
CA PRO A 143 1.28 18.83 1.29
C PRO A 143 2.14 19.37 2.45
N ALA A 144 1.58 20.33 3.21
CA ALA A 144 2.20 20.81 4.43
C ALA A 144 2.35 19.68 5.46
N THR A 145 3.37 19.74 6.32
CA THR A 145 3.64 18.72 7.35
C THR A 145 2.42 18.43 8.21
N ASP A 146 1.75 19.47 8.71
CA ASP A 146 0.58 19.34 9.58
C ASP A 146 -0.58 18.62 8.84
N ALA A 147 -0.85 18.99 7.59
CA ALA A 147 -1.91 18.38 6.79
C ALA A 147 -1.65 16.88 6.54
N MET A 148 -0.38 16.49 6.32
CA MET A 148 -0.02 15.08 6.16
C MET A 148 -0.15 14.30 7.47
N ALA A 149 0.28 14.89 8.59
CA ALA A 149 0.13 14.28 9.91
C ALA A 149 -1.36 14.13 10.28
N ASP A 150 -2.18 15.16 10.03
CA ASP A 150 -3.63 15.13 10.25
C ASP A 150 -4.33 14.08 9.39
N THR A 151 -3.89 13.90 8.13
CA THR A 151 -4.40 12.84 7.26
C THR A 151 -4.13 11.45 7.85
N LEU A 152 -2.88 11.19 8.24
CA LEU A 152 -2.49 9.88 8.82
C LEU A 152 -3.19 9.60 10.15
N THR A 153 -3.26 10.58 11.04
CA THR A 153 -3.98 10.43 12.33
C THR A 153 -5.49 10.31 12.12
N GLY A 154 -6.05 11.04 11.15
CA GLY A 154 -7.46 10.92 10.77
C GLY A 154 -7.82 9.54 10.23
N MET A 155 -6.93 8.91 9.44
CA MET A 155 -7.10 7.51 9.00
C MET A 155 -7.11 6.56 10.19
N ALA A 156 -6.17 6.73 11.14
CA ALA A 156 -6.10 5.94 12.35
C ALA A 156 -7.36 6.10 13.22
N ASP A 157 -7.82 7.33 13.44
CA ASP A 157 -9.03 7.66 14.21
C ASP A 157 -10.31 7.10 13.56
N ALA A 158 -10.32 6.95 12.25
CA ALA A 158 -11.39 6.29 11.51
C ALA A 158 -11.32 4.75 11.57
N GLY A 159 -10.34 4.19 12.28
CA GLY A 159 -10.19 2.76 12.52
C GLY A 159 -9.46 2.01 11.42
N ALA A 160 -8.57 2.66 10.68
CA ALA A 160 -7.67 1.96 9.77
C ALA A 160 -6.75 1.01 10.54
N ASP A 161 -6.58 -0.22 10.05
CA ASP A 161 -5.54 -1.13 10.57
C ASP A 161 -4.15 -0.71 10.08
N ILE A 162 -4.09 -0.03 8.93
CA ILE A 162 -2.87 0.52 8.34
C ILE A 162 -3.22 1.87 7.70
N ALA A 163 -2.46 2.93 7.99
CA ALA A 163 -2.61 4.23 7.32
C ALA A 163 -1.46 4.46 6.33
N LYS A 164 -1.81 4.78 5.07
CA LYS A 164 -0.83 4.93 3.98
C LYS A 164 -0.92 6.29 3.31
N LEU A 165 0.24 6.94 3.15
CA LEU A 165 0.35 8.22 2.44
C LEU A 165 1.53 8.21 1.48
N ALA A 166 1.26 8.52 0.20
CA ALA A 166 2.29 8.69 -0.81
C ALA A 166 2.21 10.11 -1.41
N VAL A 167 3.35 10.79 -1.50
CA VAL A 167 3.40 12.18 -1.98
C VAL A 167 4.48 12.38 -3.03
N MET A 168 4.34 13.42 -3.86
CA MET A 168 5.33 13.76 -4.89
C MET A 168 6.17 14.95 -4.45
N PRO A 169 7.49 14.76 -4.24
CA PRO A 169 8.39 15.86 -3.85
C PRO A 169 8.78 16.69 -5.07
N ARG A 170 8.85 18.00 -4.89
CA ARG A 170 9.40 18.96 -5.85
C ARG A 170 10.83 19.39 -5.49
N CYS A 171 11.22 19.19 -4.24
CA CYS A 171 12.55 19.45 -3.71
C CYS A 171 12.88 18.48 -2.56
N ALA A 172 14.13 18.46 -2.13
CA ALA A 172 14.57 17.59 -1.03
C ALA A 172 13.86 17.90 0.31
N ALA A 173 13.50 19.17 0.55
CA ALA A 173 12.76 19.56 1.75
C ALA A 173 11.36 18.90 1.82
N ASP A 174 10.75 18.58 0.68
CA ASP A 174 9.47 17.87 0.63
C ASP A 174 9.58 16.45 1.20
N ALA A 175 10.65 15.76 0.87
CA ALA A 175 10.92 14.43 1.43
C ALA A 175 11.14 14.49 2.96
N ALA A 176 11.87 15.52 3.43
CA ALA A 176 12.05 15.74 4.87
C ALA A 176 10.74 16.06 5.59
N ARG A 177 9.85 16.88 4.98
CA ARG A 177 8.51 17.17 5.53
C ARG A 177 7.66 15.92 5.67
N LEU A 178 7.71 15.00 4.70
CA LEU A 178 7.00 13.72 4.82
C LEU A 178 7.53 12.89 6.00
N LEU A 179 8.84 12.79 6.16
CA LEU A 179 9.44 12.05 7.29
C LEU A 179 9.02 12.67 8.63
N GLU A 180 9.03 13.99 8.73
CA GLU A 180 8.55 14.71 9.92
C GLU A 180 7.07 14.42 10.20
N ALA A 181 6.20 14.50 9.18
CA ALA A 181 4.78 14.20 9.32
C ALA A 181 4.55 12.74 9.75
N THR A 182 5.35 11.81 9.22
CA THR A 182 5.30 10.40 9.60
C THR A 182 5.64 10.21 11.08
N ALA A 183 6.72 10.82 11.56
CA ALA A 183 7.12 10.73 12.96
C ALA A 183 6.04 11.30 13.90
N ARG A 184 5.49 12.47 13.57
CA ARG A 184 4.41 13.09 14.36
C ARG A 184 3.16 12.19 14.44
N ALA A 185 2.77 11.58 13.31
CA ALA A 185 1.63 10.68 13.27
C ALA A 185 1.89 9.38 14.05
N ALA A 186 3.10 8.82 13.95
CA ALA A 186 3.51 7.63 14.69
C ALA A 186 3.49 7.87 16.21
N ASP A 187 3.99 9.03 16.65
CA ASP A 187 3.95 9.43 18.07
C ASP A 187 2.51 9.63 18.58
N ALA A 188 1.64 10.20 17.72
CA ALA A 188 0.26 10.47 18.08
C ALA A 188 -0.63 9.21 18.07
N ARG A 189 -0.31 8.22 17.24
CA ARG A 189 -1.09 6.97 17.08
C ARG A 189 -0.15 5.75 16.98
N PRO A 190 0.54 5.40 18.07
CA PRO A 190 1.58 4.36 18.10
C PRO A 190 1.06 2.96 17.76
N ASP A 191 -0.24 2.72 17.96
CA ASP A 191 -0.87 1.42 17.70
C ASP A 191 -1.27 1.22 16.23
N THR A 192 -1.21 2.27 15.39
CA THR A 192 -1.58 2.18 13.97
C THR A 192 -0.32 2.14 13.11
N PRO A 193 -0.03 1.01 12.43
CA PRO A 193 1.05 0.91 11.47
C PRO A 193 0.92 1.94 10.34
N LEU A 194 1.99 2.67 10.06
CA LEU A 194 2.04 3.66 8.99
C LEU A 194 2.85 3.16 7.80
N ILE A 195 2.42 3.47 6.59
CA ILE A 195 3.19 3.26 5.35
C ILE A 195 3.31 4.60 4.63
N THR A 196 4.48 5.20 4.66
CA THR A 196 4.68 6.51 4.04
C THR A 196 5.84 6.51 3.06
N MET A 197 5.69 7.23 1.95
CA MET A 197 6.75 7.37 0.97
C MET A 197 6.64 8.65 0.15
N SER A 198 7.77 9.23 -0.14
CA SER A 198 7.93 10.24 -1.16
C SER A 198 8.29 9.55 -2.49
N MET A 199 7.59 9.91 -3.57
CA MET A 199 7.74 9.27 -4.87
C MET A 199 8.88 9.88 -5.69
N GLY A 200 9.22 9.25 -6.81
CA GLY A 200 10.26 9.74 -7.71
C GLY A 200 11.68 9.71 -7.13
N PRO A 201 12.68 10.16 -7.92
CA PRO A 201 14.09 10.10 -7.51
C PRO A 201 14.41 10.94 -6.27
N LEU A 202 13.80 12.13 -6.12
CA LEU A 202 14.00 12.98 -4.95
C LEU A 202 13.48 12.37 -3.66
N GLY A 203 12.42 11.55 -3.76
CA GLY A 203 11.80 10.88 -2.64
C GLY A 203 12.41 9.52 -2.29
N ALA A 204 13.30 8.98 -3.12
CA ALA A 204 13.83 7.62 -2.97
C ALA A 204 14.42 7.36 -1.58
N VAL A 205 15.05 8.35 -0.95
CA VAL A 205 15.62 8.23 0.39
C VAL A 205 14.59 7.78 1.43
N THR A 206 13.33 8.25 1.34
CA THR A 206 12.28 7.90 2.30
C THR A 206 11.92 6.42 2.28
N ARG A 207 12.15 5.74 1.15
CA ARG A 207 11.91 4.29 1.02
C ARG A 207 12.94 3.47 1.78
N PHE A 208 14.14 4.01 2.04
CA PHE A 208 15.21 3.34 2.78
C PHE A 208 15.22 3.72 4.26
N CYS A 209 14.88 4.97 4.60
CA CYS A 209 14.99 5.49 5.96
C CYS A 209 13.63 5.75 6.65
N GLY A 210 12.51 5.33 6.08
CA GLY A 210 11.19 5.57 6.67
C GLY A 210 10.96 4.90 8.03
N GLY A 211 11.63 3.77 8.29
CA GLY A 211 11.51 3.02 9.55
C GLY A 211 11.76 3.86 10.80
N PRO A 212 12.91 4.52 10.95
CA PRO A 212 13.20 5.41 12.08
C PRO A 212 12.17 6.53 12.33
N PHE A 213 11.37 6.85 11.31
CA PHE A 213 10.30 7.86 11.38
C PHE A 213 8.89 7.25 11.57
N GLY A 214 8.78 5.92 11.69
CA GLY A 214 7.50 5.27 11.98
C GLY A 214 6.88 4.50 10.80
N SER A 215 7.46 4.51 9.59
CA SER A 215 6.92 3.74 8.46
C SER A 215 7.27 2.25 8.58
N CYS A 216 6.25 1.39 8.59
CA CYS A 216 6.40 -0.05 8.80
C CYS A 216 6.59 -0.87 7.52
N ALA A 217 6.47 -0.24 6.35
CA ALA A 217 6.71 -0.91 5.07
C ALA A 217 7.11 0.07 3.97
N THR A 218 7.71 -0.48 2.93
CA THR A 218 8.09 0.25 1.71
C THR A 218 7.79 -0.59 0.48
N PHE A 219 7.74 0.06 -0.70
CA PHE A 219 7.47 -0.60 -1.97
C PHE A 219 8.74 -0.72 -2.80
N GLY A 220 8.97 -1.94 -3.30
CA GLY A 220 10.06 -2.26 -4.22
C GLY A 220 9.58 -3.06 -5.41
N VAL A 221 10.47 -3.32 -6.36
CA VAL A 221 10.22 -4.17 -7.52
C VAL A 221 11.09 -5.43 -7.43
N THR A 222 10.54 -6.59 -7.78
CA THR A 222 11.34 -7.80 -7.97
C THR A 222 11.75 -7.95 -9.42
N SER A 223 12.72 -8.81 -9.69
CA SER A 223 13.17 -9.09 -11.06
C SER A 223 12.01 -9.56 -11.93
N GLY A 224 11.82 -8.90 -13.08
CA GLY A 224 10.73 -9.21 -14.01
C GLY A 224 9.40 -8.50 -13.72
N THR A 225 9.29 -7.71 -12.64
CA THR A 225 8.10 -6.87 -12.40
C THR A 225 8.34 -5.42 -12.79
N SER A 226 7.25 -4.72 -13.16
CA SER A 226 7.29 -3.29 -13.45
C SER A 226 6.95 -2.49 -12.19
N ALA A 227 7.55 -1.30 -12.05
CA ALA A 227 7.20 -0.36 -11.00
C ALA A 227 5.75 0.11 -11.17
N SER A 228 4.95 0.05 -10.11
CA SER A 228 3.57 0.57 -10.06
C SER A 228 3.51 2.06 -9.72
N ALA A 229 4.63 2.63 -9.29
CA ALA A 229 4.77 4.05 -8.97
C ALA A 229 6.23 4.51 -9.20
N PRO A 230 6.45 5.82 -9.47
CA PRO A 230 7.80 6.37 -9.69
C PRO A 230 8.75 6.12 -8.52
N GLY A 231 10.00 5.75 -8.83
CA GLY A 231 11.08 5.67 -7.85
C GLY A 231 11.06 4.43 -6.94
N GLN A 232 10.40 3.35 -7.32
CA GLN A 232 10.47 2.06 -6.61
C GLN A 232 11.82 1.39 -6.88
N PRO A 233 12.66 1.15 -5.84
CA PRO A 233 13.94 0.47 -6.01
C PRO A 233 13.76 -1.06 -6.13
N PRO A 234 14.80 -1.79 -6.57
CA PRO A 234 14.82 -3.25 -6.47
C PRO A 234 14.63 -3.74 -5.02
N ALA A 235 13.84 -4.79 -4.83
CA ALA A 235 13.49 -5.31 -3.51
C ALA A 235 14.72 -5.84 -2.75
N ASP A 236 15.66 -6.47 -3.44
CA ASP A 236 16.94 -6.92 -2.89
C ASP A 236 17.81 -5.75 -2.40
N LEU A 237 17.84 -4.64 -3.15
CA LEU A 237 18.53 -3.42 -2.73
C LEU A 237 17.87 -2.82 -1.46
N LEU A 238 16.54 -2.78 -1.41
CA LEU A 238 15.83 -2.37 -0.20
C LEU A 238 16.20 -3.26 0.97
N LYS A 239 16.11 -4.59 0.81
CA LYS A 239 16.46 -5.55 1.86
C LYS A 239 17.88 -5.37 2.40
N ALA A 240 18.83 -5.03 1.52
CA ALA A 240 20.23 -4.81 1.89
C ALA A 240 20.49 -3.44 2.53
N LYS A 241 19.65 -2.43 2.30
CA LYS A 241 19.92 -1.03 2.65
C LYS A 241 18.85 -0.36 3.53
N LEU A 242 17.73 -1.05 3.85
CA LEU A 242 16.74 -0.53 4.78
C LEU A 242 17.38 -0.20 6.12
N ILE A 243 17.11 1.01 6.60
CA ILE A 243 17.50 1.41 7.94
C ILE A 243 16.49 0.84 8.92
N THR A 244 16.96 -0.01 9.81
CA THR A 244 16.17 -0.62 10.90
C THR A 244 16.57 0.01 12.23
N VAL A 245 15.62 0.08 13.14
CA VAL A 245 15.88 0.55 14.52
C VAL A 245 15.97 -0.69 15.41
N PRO A 246 17.06 -0.89 16.16
CA PRO A 246 17.11 -1.95 17.16
C PRO A 246 15.95 -1.78 18.17
N LEU A 247 15.28 -2.88 18.48
CA LEU A 247 14.27 -2.93 19.55
C LEU A 247 14.93 -2.91 20.92
#